data_855deda415cbaefc4a52371e82ea9517
#
_entry.id   855deda415cbaefc4a52371e82ea9517
#
_cell.length_a   1.000
_cell.length_b   1.000
_cell.length_c   1.000
_cell.angle_alpha   90.00
_cell.angle_beta   90.00
_cell.angle_gamma   90.00
#
_symmetry.space_group_name_H-M   'P 1'
#
loop_
_entity.id
_entity.type
_entity.pdbx_description
1 polymer ?
#
loop_
_entity_poly.entity_id
_entity_poly.type
_entity_poly.pdbx_seq_one_letter_code
_entity_poly.pdbx_strand_id
1 'polypeptide(L)'
;MAVPRLSLEQYLQKQYDEGLMRELMRHVEDAINRLSEGRIYQHYNASASVPSGTAASYQIGDVVKNTTPTELGTAGSKYIVVSWICVAAGNPGTWREMRVLTGN
;
A
#
# COMPACT_ATOMS: atom_id res chain seq x y z
N MET A 1 -16.19 32.53 -1.99
CA MET A 1 -17.29 31.89 -1.47
C MET A 1 -17.03 30.45 -1.38
N ALA A 2 -17.15 30.02 -0.27
CA ALA A 2 -17.00 28.65 -0.17
C ALA A 2 -18.05 28.04 -1.00
N VAL A 3 -17.67 27.14 -1.74
CA VAL A 3 -18.64 26.37 -2.42
C VAL A 3 -19.24 25.51 -1.37
N PRO A 4 -20.43 25.74 -1.05
CA PRO A 4 -21.04 24.91 -0.06
C PRO A 4 -21.13 23.51 -0.60
N ARG A 5 -21.13 22.61 0.29
CA ARG A 5 -21.30 21.22 -0.09
C ARG A 5 -22.56 20.99 -0.88
N LEU A 6 -23.47 21.90 -0.78
CA LEU A 6 -24.68 21.84 -1.56
C LEU A 6 -24.44 21.93 -3.05
N SER A 7 -23.29 22.45 -3.43
CA SER A 7 -22.99 22.56 -4.84
C SER A 7 -22.94 21.24 -5.53
N LEU A 8 -22.40 20.26 -4.90
CA LEU A 8 -22.33 18.94 -5.51
C LEU A 8 -23.72 18.38 -5.74
N GLU A 9 -24.57 18.53 -4.75
CA GLU A 9 -25.93 18.08 -4.86
C GLU A 9 -26.66 18.83 -5.97
N GLN A 10 -26.44 20.08 -6.06
CA GLN A 10 -27.07 20.91 -7.10
C GLN A 10 -26.62 20.47 -8.48
N TYR A 11 -25.37 20.16 -8.64
CA TYR A 11 -24.89 19.64 -9.90
C TYR A 11 -25.60 18.36 -10.27
N LEU A 12 -25.69 17.47 -9.35
CA LEU A 12 -26.32 16.19 -9.60
C LEU A 12 -27.79 16.33 -9.92
N GLN A 13 -28.44 17.28 -9.34
CA GLN A 13 -29.85 17.48 -9.55
C GLN A 13 -30.17 18.27 -10.78
N LYS A 14 -29.44 19.33 -11.02
CA LYS A 14 -29.72 20.19 -12.12
C LYS A 14 -29.15 19.75 -13.40
N GLN A 15 -27.92 19.33 -13.32
CA GLN A 15 -27.19 19.10 -14.47
C GLN A 15 -26.69 17.82 -14.38
N TYR A 16 -27.26 16.95 -14.83
CA TYR A 16 -26.60 15.73 -15.03
C TYR A 16 -25.64 15.94 -16.16
N ASP A 17 -24.57 16.63 -15.85
CA ASP A 17 -23.63 17.05 -16.85
C ASP A 17 -22.66 15.94 -17.13
N GLU A 18 -22.64 15.49 -18.36
CA GLU A 18 -21.75 14.44 -18.79
C GLU A 18 -20.28 14.81 -18.61
N GLY A 19 -19.96 16.04 -18.84
CA GLY A 19 -18.60 16.52 -18.65
C GLY A 19 -18.13 16.41 -17.21
N LEU A 20 -19.00 16.80 -16.30
CA LEU A 20 -18.70 16.75 -14.89
C LEU A 20 -18.56 15.31 -14.41
N MET A 21 -19.46 14.45 -14.83
CA MET A 21 -19.39 13.05 -14.46
C MET A 21 -18.15 12.39 -15.01
N ARG A 22 -17.79 12.70 -16.23
CA ARG A 22 -16.61 12.16 -16.86
C ARG A 22 -15.35 12.58 -16.12
N GLU A 23 -15.30 13.82 -15.69
CA GLU A 23 -14.18 14.34 -14.95
C GLU A 23 -14.08 13.67 -13.60
N LEU A 24 -15.20 13.50 -12.92
CA LEU A 24 -15.23 12.85 -11.63
C LEU A 24 -14.75 11.41 -11.74
N MET A 25 -15.24 10.70 -12.75
CA MET A 25 -14.82 9.32 -12.97
C MET A 25 -13.34 9.22 -13.26
N ARG A 26 -12.79 10.19 -13.97
CA ARG A 26 -11.37 10.20 -14.27
C ARG A 26 -10.55 10.35 -12.99
N HIS A 27 -10.98 11.19 -12.07
CA HIS A 27 -10.28 11.35 -10.80
C HIS A 27 -10.33 10.07 -9.97
N VAL A 28 -11.46 9.40 -9.96
CA VAL A 28 -11.60 8.14 -9.24
C VAL A 28 -10.71 7.07 -9.85
N GLU A 29 -10.72 6.96 -11.16
CA GLU A 29 -9.87 6.03 -11.88
C GLU A 29 -8.40 6.26 -11.59
N ASP A 30 -8.00 7.51 -11.61
CA ASP A 30 -6.62 7.88 -11.38
C ASP A 30 -6.18 7.47 -9.98
N ALA A 31 -7.03 7.71 -8.99
CA ALA A 31 -6.72 7.33 -7.62
C ALA A 31 -6.61 5.82 -7.48
N ILE A 32 -7.52 5.09 -8.08
CA ILE A 32 -7.48 3.63 -8.02
C ILE A 32 -6.24 3.09 -8.71
N ASN A 33 -5.89 3.65 -9.85
CA ASN A 33 -4.71 3.21 -10.59
C ASN A 33 -3.43 3.46 -9.81
N ARG A 34 -3.34 4.58 -9.13
CA ARG A 34 -2.18 4.87 -8.31
C ARG A 34 -2.03 3.87 -7.19
N LEU A 35 -3.13 3.50 -6.57
CA LEU A 35 -3.10 2.50 -5.52
C LEU A 35 -2.65 1.16 -6.05
N SER A 36 -3.21 0.74 -7.19
CA SER A 36 -2.88 -0.58 -7.71
C SER A 36 -1.46 -0.64 -8.26
N GLU A 37 -0.90 0.49 -8.65
CA GLU A 37 0.48 0.54 -9.13
C GLU A 37 1.48 0.77 -8.00
N GLY A 38 1.00 0.94 -6.78
CA GLY A 38 1.87 1.21 -5.66
C GLY A 38 2.47 2.60 -5.67
N ARG A 39 1.91 3.51 -6.45
CA ARG A 39 2.47 4.86 -6.58
C ARG A 39 2.10 5.75 -5.42
N ILE A 40 1.00 5.42 -4.75
CA ILE A 40 0.67 6.08 -3.50
C ILE A 40 1.42 5.34 -2.43
N TYR A 41 2.35 6.01 -1.82
CA TYR A 41 3.20 5.39 -0.85
C TYR A 41 2.40 5.05 0.39
N GLN A 42 2.35 3.78 0.70
CA GLN A 42 1.52 3.30 1.78
C GLN A 42 2.33 2.83 2.94
N HIS A 43 1.97 3.30 4.09
CA HIS A 43 2.66 2.90 5.31
C HIS A 43 1.86 1.92 6.12
N TYR A 44 0.78 1.43 5.53
CA TYR A 44 -0.15 0.62 6.30
C TYR A 44 0.12 -0.86 6.21
N ASN A 45 1.00 -1.25 5.32
CA ASN A 45 1.37 -2.66 5.21
C ASN A 45 2.45 -2.92 6.24
N ALA A 46 2.02 -3.27 7.43
CA ALA A 46 2.94 -3.55 8.52
C ALA A 46 2.43 -4.74 9.31
N SER A 47 3.35 -5.56 9.79
CA SER A 47 2.97 -6.78 10.49
C SER A 47 4.12 -7.20 11.40
N ALA A 48 3.80 -8.02 12.39
CA ALA A 48 4.80 -8.58 13.28
C ALA A 48 5.46 -9.84 12.68
N SER A 49 4.94 -10.33 11.56
CA SER A 49 5.49 -11.51 10.92
C SER A 49 5.28 -11.43 9.43
N VAL A 50 6.00 -12.28 8.69
CA VAL A 50 5.86 -12.34 7.24
C VAL A 50 4.43 -12.78 6.91
N PRO A 51 3.83 -12.24 5.84
CA PRO A 51 2.47 -12.65 5.46
C PRO A 51 2.41 -14.16 5.22
N SER A 52 1.40 -14.80 5.80
CA SER A 52 1.29 -16.25 5.73
C SER A 52 -0.12 -16.75 5.47
N GLY A 53 -1.11 -15.89 5.54
CA GLY A 53 -2.48 -16.34 5.29
C GLY A 53 -2.80 -16.37 3.81
N THR A 54 -3.92 -17.00 3.47
CA THR A 54 -4.35 -17.08 2.08
C THR A 54 -5.46 -16.09 1.77
N ALA A 55 -5.78 -15.22 2.72
CA ALA A 55 -6.90 -14.30 2.58
C ALA A 55 -6.58 -13.13 1.64
N ALA A 56 -5.32 -12.83 1.43
CA ALA A 56 -4.91 -11.69 0.63
C ALA A 56 -3.98 -12.11 -0.50
N SER A 57 -4.10 -11.41 -1.62
CA SER A 57 -3.22 -11.60 -2.75
C SER A 57 -2.14 -10.55 -2.75
N TYR A 58 -0.94 -10.93 -3.12
CA TYR A 58 0.19 -10.01 -3.15
C TYR A 58 0.86 -10.07 -4.51
N GLN A 59 1.47 -8.95 -4.88
CA GLN A 59 2.17 -8.81 -6.15
C GLN A 59 3.67 -8.73 -5.89
N ILE A 60 4.45 -9.05 -6.91
CA ILE A 60 5.90 -8.88 -6.83
C ILE A 60 6.21 -7.43 -6.50
N GLY A 61 7.07 -7.24 -5.53
CA GLY A 61 7.48 -5.91 -5.11
C GLY A 61 6.71 -5.35 -3.93
N ASP A 62 5.64 -6.02 -3.51
CA ASP A 62 4.93 -5.58 -2.31
C ASP A 62 5.84 -5.69 -1.10
N VAL A 63 5.74 -4.71 -0.21
CA VAL A 63 6.60 -4.65 0.98
C VAL A 63 5.73 -4.55 2.21
N VAL A 64 6.05 -5.35 3.22
CA VAL A 64 5.38 -5.31 4.51
C VAL A 64 6.42 -4.95 5.56
N LYS A 65 6.17 -3.87 6.27
CA LYS A 65 7.09 -3.39 7.28
C LYS A 65 7.01 -4.25 8.54
N ASN A 66 8.17 -4.51 9.14
CA ASN A 66 8.21 -5.27 10.40
C ASN A 66 7.93 -4.33 11.57
N THR A 67 6.87 -4.60 12.32
CA THR A 67 6.48 -3.76 13.45
C THR A 67 7.21 -4.10 14.73
N THR A 68 7.90 -5.24 14.77
CA THR A 68 8.60 -5.69 15.98
C THR A 68 10.02 -6.13 15.64
N PRO A 69 10.84 -5.22 15.08
CA PRO A 69 12.20 -5.62 14.72
C PRO A 69 13.02 -5.89 15.96
N THR A 70 13.79 -6.96 15.92
CA THR A 70 14.70 -7.31 16.98
C THR A 70 16.04 -7.69 16.38
N GLU A 71 17.09 -7.54 17.16
CA GLU A 71 18.42 -7.86 16.70
C GLU A 71 18.61 -9.38 16.72
N LEU A 72 19.04 -9.92 15.59
CA LEU A 72 19.20 -11.35 15.41
C LEU A 72 20.61 -11.63 14.93
N GLY A 73 20.99 -12.90 14.95
CA GLY A 73 22.28 -13.33 14.43
C GLY A 73 23.31 -13.46 15.52
N THR A 74 24.57 -13.61 15.09
CA THR A 74 25.68 -13.82 16.02
C THR A 74 26.50 -12.57 16.15
N ALA A 75 27.23 -12.45 17.26
CA ALA A 75 28.09 -11.30 17.52
C ALA A 75 29.01 -11.06 16.33
N GLY A 76 29.09 -9.82 15.89
CA GLY A 76 29.89 -9.44 14.73
C GLY A 76 29.12 -9.48 13.42
N SER A 77 27.95 -10.12 13.41
CA SER A 77 27.14 -10.24 12.19
C SER A 77 25.68 -10.08 12.49
N LYS A 78 25.33 -9.32 13.49
CA LYS A 78 23.95 -9.16 13.87
C LYS A 78 23.21 -8.26 12.88
N TYR A 79 21.94 -8.52 12.74
CA TYR A 79 21.10 -7.80 11.80
C TYR A 79 19.69 -7.65 12.35
N ILE A 80 18.92 -6.77 11.74
CA ILE A 80 17.48 -6.69 11.99
C ILE A 80 16.74 -6.90 10.69
N VAL A 81 15.54 -7.44 10.80
CA VAL A 81 14.65 -7.56 9.66
C VAL A 81 13.76 -6.33 9.67
N VAL A 82 13.95 -5.43 8.73
CA VAL A 82 13.20 -4.19 8.71
C VAL A 82 11.87 -4.35 7.98
N SER A 83 11.81 -5.27 7.03
CA SER A 83 10.59 -5.52 6.26
C SER A 83 10.75 -6.79 5.46
N TRP A 84 9.68 -7.18 4.79
CA TRP A 84 9.67 -8.32 3.88
C TRP A 84 9.20 -7.85 2.52
N ILE A 85 9.79 -8.39 1.47
CA ILE A 85 9.42 -8.04 0.11
C ILE A 85 8.92 -9.29 -0.61
N CYS A 86 7.88 -9.12 -1.38
CA CYS A 86 7.28 -10.21 -2.15
C CYS A 86 8.07 -10.41 -3.43
N VAL A 87 8.61 -11.60 -3.61
CA VAL A 87 9.41 -11.93 -4.79
C VAL A 87 8.66 -12.79 -5.79
N ALA A 88 7.51 -13.33 -5.39
CA ALA A 88 6.66 -14.09 -6.29
C ALA A 88 5.22 -13.89 -5.85
N ALA A 89 4.38 -13.46 -6.79
CA ALA A 89 2.98 -13.17 -6.49
C ALA A 89 2.25 -14.41 -6.02
N GLY A 90 1.24 -14.22 -5.23
CA GLY A 90 0.42 -15.32 -4.74
C GLY A 90 -0.36 -14.97 -3.50
N ASN A 91 -0.95 -15.98 -2.90
CA ASN A 91 -1.74 -15.87 -1.69
C ASN A 91 -1.19 -16.84 -0.65
N PRO A 92 -0.18 -16.48 0.11
CA PRO A 92 0.40 -15.14 0.32
C PRO A 92 1.60 -14.84 -0.58
N GLY A 93 1.98 -15.73 -1.50
CA GLY A 93 3.15 -15.50 -2.32
C GLY A 93 4.44 -15.90 -1.61
N THR A 94 5.54 -15.58 -2.23
CA THR A 94 6.87 -15.87 -1.68
C THR A 94 7.51 -14.58 -1.22
N TRP A 95 8.04 -14.60 -0.01
CA TRP A 95 8.57 -13.40 0.63
C TRP A 95 10.03 -13.60 1.02
N ARG A 96 10.78 -12.51 1.02
CA ARG A 96 12.17 -12.51 1.50
C ARG A 96 12.37 -11.38 2.48
N GLU A 97 13.26 -11.61 3.43
CA GLU A 97 13.55 -10.60 4.45
C GLU A 97 14.46 -9.52 3.89
N MET A 98 14.16 -8.29 4.28
CA MET A 98 15.04 -7.18 4.01
C MET A 98 15.78 -6.90 5.29
N ARG A 99 17.08 -7.21 5.31
CA ARG A 99 17.90 -7.14 6.51
C ARG A 99 18.85 -5.97 6.47
N VAL A 100 19.13 -5.47 7.65
CA VAL A 100 20.14 -4.41 7.81
C VAL A 100 21.08 -4.84 8.92
N LEU A 101 22.38 -4.76 8.63
CA LEU A 101 23.37 -5.07 9.65
C LEU A 101 23.34 -3.98 10.72
N THR A 102 23.45 -4.39 11.97
CA THR A 102 23.37 -3.44 13.07
C THR A 102 24.73 -2.92 13.52
N GLY A 103 25.81 -3.55 13.06
CA GLY A 103 27.15 -3.17 13.49
C GLY A 103 27.62 -3.87 14.75
N ASN A 104 26.81 -4.74 15.27
CA ASN A 104 27.16 -5.47 16.49
C ASN A 104 27.63 -6.89 16.23
#